data_5a71d916da986913cb7d5b6e480c5b21
#
_entry.id   5a71d916da986913cb7d5b6e480c5b21
#
_cell.length_a   1.000
_cell.length_b   1.000
_cell.length_c   1.000
_cell.angle_alpha   90.00
_cell.angle_beta   90.00
_cell.angle_gamma   90.00
#
_symmetry.space_group_name_H-M   'P 1'
#
loop_
_entity.id
_entity.type
_entity.pdbx_description
1 polymer ?
#
loop_
_entity_poly.entity_id
_entity_poly.type
_entity_poly.pdbx_seq_one_letter_code
_entity_poly.pdbx_strand_id
1 'polypeptide(L)'
;CFFSIVDLHAITGQHEAATLERRTLDMAIGLLAAGIDPARSTFFVQSHVPEHAELMWLLTSVTPLGELERMTQFKDKSQKLESVPAGLFSYPILMAADILLYRAEQVPVGDDQLQHLELARVIARRWNAQFGGGTDVLPEPQSLLTPARRILGLDGQAKMSKSLGNTIGILDDPEEVWQKLRPAMTDPARKTKKDPGNPDICNVYTLHKHFSPPETVVEVARKCRGAEW
;
A
#
# COMPACT_ATOMS: atom_id res chain seq x y z
N CYS A 1 -12.98 -10.87 -4.24
CA CYS A 1 -11.81 -9.97 -4.26
C CYS A 1 -10.57 -10.76 -4.65
N PHE A 2 -9.60 -10.07 -5.27
CA PHE A 2 -8.29 -10.63 -5.63
C PHE A 2 -7.24 -9.91 -4.81
N PHE A 3 -6.32 -10.68 -4.18
CA PHE A 3 -5.18 -10.17 -3.44
C PHE A 3 -3.92 -10.85 -3.97
N SER A 4 -2.99 -10.05 -4.46
CA SER A 4 -1.74 -10.54 -5.05
C SER A 4 -0.54 -10.11 -4.22
N ILE A 5 0.38 -11.04 -3.99
CA ILE A 5 1.72 -10.71 -3.51
C ILE A 5 2.56 -10.35 -4.73
N VAL A 6 2.90 -9.08 -4.86
CA VAL A 6 3.45 -8.49 -6.09
C VAL A 6 4.97 -8.63 -6.16
N ASP A 7 5.46 -9.85 -6.21
CA ASP A 7 6.88 -10.19 -6.23
C ASP A 7 7.59 -9.74 -7.53
N LEU A 8 6.89 -9.68 -8.68
CA LEU A 8 7.44 -9.10 -9.91
C LEU A 8 7.67 -7.59 -9.79
N HIS A 9 6.82 -6.86 -9.04
CA HIS A 9 7.09 -5.46 -8.73
C HIS A 9 8.28 -5.31 -7.78
N ALA A 10 8.46 -6.23 -6.85
CA ALA A 10 9.55 -6.18 -5.89
C ALA A 10 10.93 -6.21 -6.57
N ILE A 11 11.09 -6.90 -7.70
CA ILE A 11 12.35 -6.99 -8.43
C ILE A 11 12.70 -5.73 -9.24
N THR A 12 11.80 -4.74 -9.35
CA THR A 12 12.10 -3.47 -10.03
C THR A 12 13.00 -2.53 -9.21
N GLY A 13 13.17 -2.81 -7.92
CA GLY A 13 14.06 -2.09 -7.01
C GLY A 13 15.31 -2.89 -6.67
N GLN A 14 16.15 -2.32 -5.80
CA GLN A 14 17.28 -3.05 -5.24
C GLN A 14 16.78 -4.15 -4.31
N HIS A 15 17.19 -5.37 -4.56
CA HIS A 15 16.80 -6.54 -3.76
C HIS A 15 17.94 -7.57 -3.77
N GLU A 16 17.96 -8.40 -2.72
CA GLU A 16 18.81 -9.57 -2.64
C GLU A 16 17.99 -10.80 -3.04
N ALA A 17 18.39 -11.50 -4.09
CA ALA A 17 17.67 -12.65 -4.61
C ALA A 17 17.42 -13.72 -3.52
N ALA A 18 18.40 -13.96 -2.65
CA ALA A 18 18.29 -14.93 -1.56
C ALA A 18 17.19 -14.60 -0.52
N THR A 19 16.74 -13.35 -0.44
CA THR A 19 15.72 -12.92 0.53
C THR A 19 14.32 -12.79 -0.07
N LEU A 20 14.18 -12.85 -1.40
CA LEU A 20 12.90 -12.61 -2.08
C LEU A 20 11.85 -13.66 -1.69
N GLU A 21 12.20 -14.94 -1.73
CA GLU A 21 11.29 -16.03 -1.34
C GLU A 21 10.80 -15.86 0.09
N ARG A 22 11.71 -15.60 1.03
CA ARG A 22 11.36 -15.39 2.44
C ARG A 22 10.43 -14.18 2.60
N ARG A 23 10.72 -13.05 1.95
CA ARG A 23 9.87 -11.84 2.01
C ARG A 23 8.49 -12.07 1.41
N THR A 24 8.40 -12.86 0.34
CA THR A 24 7.12 -13.28 -0.26
C THR A 24 6.30 -14.09 0.73
N LEU A 25 6.92 -15.04 1.43
CA LEU A 25 6.26 -15.84 2.46
C LEU A 25 5.84 -14.99 3.66
N ASP A 26 6.72 -14.13 4.18
CA ASP A 26 6.42 -13.22 5.29
C ASP A 26 5.24 -12.27 4.94
N MET A 27 5.18 -11.80 3.67
CA MET A 27 4.03 -11.02 3.21
C MET A 27 2.75 -11.84 3.19
N ALA A 28 2.80 -13.11 2.74
CA ALA A 28 1.66 -14.02 2.77
C ALA A 28 1.13 -14.21 4.19
N ILE A 29 2.03 -14.51 5.13
CA ILE A 29 1.69 -14.69 6.54
C ILE A 29 1.07 -13.41 7.12
N GLY A 30 1.68 -12.25 6.83
CA GLY A 30 1.18 -10.95 7.30
C GLY A 30 -0.22 -10.61 6.78
N LEU A 31 -0.51 -10.88 5.51
CA LEU A 31 -1.82 -10.64 4.92
C LEU A 31 -2.89 -11.58 5.49
N LEU A 32 -2.57 -12.86 5.70
CA LEU A 32 -3.47 -13.81 6.36
C LEU A 32 -3.73 -13.42 7.83
N ALA A 33 -2.69 -13.02 8.54
CA ALA A 33 -2.81 -12.53 9.93
C ALA A 33 -3.64 -11.23 10.02
N ALA A 34 -3.60 -10.39 8.97
CA ALA A 34 -4.44 -9.19 8.87
C ALA A 34 -5.92 -9.50 8.54
N GLY A 35 -6.28 -10.76 8.31
CA GLY A 35 -7.66 -11.20 8.14
C GLY A 35 -8.09 -11.45 6.70
N ILE A 36 -7.16 -11.54 5.73
CA ILE A 36 -7.52 -12.05 4.40
C ILE A 36 -7.88 -13.52 4.53
N ASP A 37 -9.10 -13.84 4.14
CA ASP A 37 -9.64 -15.20 4.16
C ASP A 37 -9.61 -15.82 2.75
N PRO A 38 -8.74 -16.82 2.49
CA PRO A 38 -8.65 -17.50 1.21
C PRO A 38 -9.91 -18.26 0.80
N ALA A 39 -10.80 -18.58 1.74
CA ALA A 39 -12.10 -19.20 1.43
C ALA A 39 -13.09 -18.19 0.80
N ARG A 40 -12.86 -16.88 1.00
CA ARG A 40 -13.72 -15.79 0.52
C ARG A 40 -13.08 -14.92 -0.54
N SER A 41 -11.77 -15.06 -0.74
CA SER A 41 -10.99 -14.22 -1.65
C SER A 41 -9.96 -15.05 -2.39
N THR A 42 -9.65 -14.68 -3.62
CA THR A 42 -8.54 -15.26 -4.36
C THR A 42 -7.25 -14.61 -3.87
N PHE A 43 -6.35 -15.41 -3.31
CA PHE A 43 -5.08 -14.97 -2.76
C PHE A 43 -3.93 -15.75 -3.42
N PHE A 44 -2.96 -15.06 -4.02
CA PHE A 44 -1.92 -15.68 -4.85
C PHE A 44 -0.65 -14.85 -4.90
N VAL A 45 0.43 -15.48 -5.42
CA VAL A 45 1.69 -14.80 -5.73
C VAL A 45 1.66 -14.43 -7.22
N GLN A 46 1.98 -13.19 -7.56
CA GLN A 46 1.89 -12.61 -8.89
C GLN A 46 2.66 -13.42 -9.93
N SER A 47 3.89 -13.83 -9.64
CA SER A 47 4.74 -14.61 -10.56
C SER A 47 4.20 -16.01 -10.83
N HIS A 48 3.28 -16.53 -10.02
CA HIS A 48 2.65 -17.82 -10.24
C HIS A 48 1.53 -17.77 -11.30
N VAL A 49 1.18 -16.57 -11.77
CA VAL A 49 0.22 -16.31 -12.84
C VAL A 49 0.95 -15.58 -13.97
N PRO A 50 1.56 -16.33 -14.92
CA PRO A 50 2.40 -15.75 -16.00
C PRO A 50 1.67 -14.71 -16.85
N GLU A 51 0.36 -14.79 -16.93
CA GLU A 51 -0.51 -13.90 -17.69
C GLU A 51 -0.38 -12.43 -17.29
N HIS A 52 0.07 -12.13 -16.07
CA HIS A 52 0.41 -10.77 -15.66
C HIS A 52 1.53 -10.17 -16.53
N ALA A 53 2.61 -10.93 -16.74
CA ALA A 53 3.73 -10.50 -17.56
C ALA A 53 3.37 -10.53 -19.06
N GLU A 54 2.60 -11.51 -19.51
CA GLU A 54 2.11 -11.61 -20.88
C GLU A 54 1.21 -10.42 -21.23
N LEU A 55 0.19 -10.14 -20.39
CA LEU A 55 -0.69 -8.99 -20.60
C LEU A 55 0.08 -7.67 -20.53
N MET A 56 1.04 -7.52 -19.59
CA MET A 56 1.91 -6.36 -19.56
C MET A 56 2.59 -6.12 -20.92
N TRP A 57 3.14 -7.17 -21.54
CA TRP A 57 3.76 -7.05 -22.85
C TRP A 57 2.76 -6.58 -23.91
N LEU A 58 1.58 -7.17 -23.95
CA LEU A 58 0.52 -6.77 -24.88
C LEU A 58 0.11 -5.30 -24.67
N LEU A 59 -0.11 -4.88 -23.42
CA LEU A 59 -0.49 -3.50 -23.07
C LEU A 59 0.63 -2.50 -23.38
N THR A 60 1.89 -2.92 -23.37
CA THR A 60 3.03 -2.08 -23.75
C THR A 60 2.87 -1.56 -25.19
N SER A 61 2.28 -2.35 -26.10
CA SER A 61 2.07 -1.97 -27.49
C SER A 61 1.12 -0.77 -27.69
N VAL A 62 0.23 -0.52 -26.73
CA VAL A 62 -0.75 0.60 -26.80
C VAL A 62 -0.43 1.73 -25.81
N THR A 63 0.57 1.55 -24.94
CA THR A 63 0.93 2.54 -23.90
C THR A 63 1.80 3.64 -24.49
N PRO A 64 1.38 4.92 -24.44
CA PRO A 64 2.21 6.01 -24.94
C PRO A 64 3.42 6.22 -24.01
N LEU A 65 4.61 6.35 -24.60
CA LEU A 65 5.86 6.59 -23.88
C LEU A 65 5.76 7.84 -22.99
N GLY A 66 5.17 8.92 -23.50
CA GLY A 66 5.00 10.17 -22.76
C GLY A 66 4.12 10.06 -21.51
N GLU A 67 3.22 9.05 -21.40
CA GLU A 67 2.49 8.80 -20.16
C GLU A 67 3.43 8.24 -19.07
N LEU A 68 4.32 7.34 -19.45
CA LEU A 68 5.32 6.76 -18.53
C LEU A 68 6.33 7.83 -18.08
N GLU A 69 6.78 8.69 -18.99
CA GLU A 69 7.70 9.80 -18.68
C GLU A 69 7.10 10.83 -17.71
N ARG A 70 5.77 10.98 -17.70
CA ARG A 70 5.06 11.88 -16.79
C ARG A 70 4.83 11.32 -15.40
N MET A 71 5.07 10.01 -15.17
CA MET A 71 4.87 9.38 -13.88
C MET A 71 5.76 10.02 -12.80
N THR A 72 5.14 10.59 -11.77
CA THR A 72 5.85 11.28 -10.67
C THR A 72 6.79 10.34 -9.93
N GLN A 73 6.35 9.12 -9.64
CA GLN A 73 7.20 8.12 -8.96
C GLN A 73 8.41 7.71 -9.79
N PHE A 74 8.31 7.68 -11.12
CA PHE A 74 9.47 7.45 -11.99
C PHE A 74 10.46 8.59 -11.86
N LYS A 75 10.01 9.85 -11.96
CA LYS A 75 10.87 11.03 -11.83
C LYS A 75 11.58 11.07 -10.47
N ASP A 76 10.86 10.85 -9.39
CA ASP A 76 11.40 10.91 -8.04
C ASP A 76 12.43 9.80 -7.75
N LYS A 77 12.19 8.59 -8.25
CA LYS A 77 13.08 7.45 -8.02
C LYS A 77 14.28 7.45 -8.94
N SER A 78 14.12 7.82 -10.22
CA SER A 78 15.20 7.82 -11.21
C SER A 78 16.31 8.81 -10.86
N GLN A 79 15.99 9.95 -10.24
CA GLN A 79 16.98 10.94 -9.79
C GLN A 79 17.95 10.42 -8.71
N LYS A 80 17.59 9.35 -8.03
CA LYS A 80 18.37 8.76 -6.91
C LYS A 80 19.26 7.60 -7.36
N LEU A 81 19.24 7.24 -8.64
CA LEU A 81 19.94 6.09 -9.18
C LEU A 81 20.99 6.54 -10.20
N GLU A 82 22.19 5.94 -10.13
CA GLU A 82 23.24 6.12 -11.14
C GLU A 82 22.83 5.49 -12.48
N SER A 83 22.14 4.38 -12.45
CA SER A 83 21.59 3.68 -13.60
C SER A 83 20.14 3.34 -13.37
N VAL A 84 19.29 3.76 -14.28
CA VAL A 84 17.84 3.56 -14.18
C VAL A 84 17.45 2.29 -14.93
N PRO A 85 17.01 1.23 -14.24
CA PRO A 85 16.59 0.01 -14.90
C PRO A 85 15.26 0.22 -15.65
N ALA A 86 15.11 -0.42 -16.82
CA ALA A 86 13.90 -0.36 -17.62
C ALA A 86 12.64 -0.79 -16.84
N GLY A 87 12.80 -1.73 -15.88
CA GLY A 87 11.71 -2.14 -14.99
C GLY A 87 11.11 -1.00 -14.18
N LEU A 88 11.94 -0.03 -13.72
CA LEU A 88 11.45 1.16 -13.03
C LEU A 88 10.61 2.07 -13.94
N PHE A 89 10.86 2.07 -15.23
CA PHE A 89 10.11 2.84 -16.21
C PHE A 89 8.80 2.14 -16.61
N SER A 90 8.84 0.81 -16.73
CA SER A 90 7.74 0.01 -17.29
C SER A 90 6.78 -0.60 -16.25
N TYR A 91 7.14 -0.63 -14.92
CA TYR A 91 6.28 -1.25 -13.91
C TYR A 91 4.85 -0.69 -13.85
N PRO A 92 4.56 0.59 -14.22
CA PRO A 92 3.17 1.05 -14.24
C PRO A 92 2.29 0.30 -15.24
N ILE A 93 2.88 -0.26 -16.30
CA ILE A 93 2.15 -1.12 -17.26
C ILE A 93 1.88 -2.48 -16.62
N LEU A 94 2.81 -3.03 -15.84
CA LEU A 94 2.59 -4.26 -15.08
C LEU A 94 1.46 -4.07 -14.06
N MET A 95 1.43 -2.94 -13.35
CA MET A 95 0.31 -2.63 -12.46
C MET A 95 -1.02 -2.50 -13.22
N ALA A 96 -1.03 -1.91 -14.41
CA ALA A 96 -2.22 -1.89 -15.24
C ALA A 96 -2.65 -3.32 -15.64
N ALA A 97 -1.70 -4.20 -15.96
CA ALA A 97 -1.98 -5.60 -16.25
C ALA A 97 -2.57 -6.34 -15.03
N ASP A 98 -2.02 -6.12 -13.83
CA ASP A 98 -2.54 -6.69 -12.57
C ASP A 98 -4.03 -6.36 -12.34
N ILE A 99 -4.45 -5.19 -12.75
CA ILE A 99 -5.83 -4.71 -12.60
C ILE A 99 -6.73 -5.20 -13.73
N LEU A 100 -6.27 -5.03 -14.97
CA LEU A 100 -7.09 -5.26 -16.17
C LEU A 100 -7.25 -6.74 -16.51
N LEU A 101 -6.29 -7.60 -16.11
CA LEU A 101 -6.36 -9.06 -16.29
C LEU A 101 -7.64 -9.64 -15.64
N TYR A 102 -7.99 -9.14 -14.47
CA TYR A 102 -9.16 -9.56 -13.70
C TYR A 102 -10.41 -8.72 -13.99
N ARG A 103 -10.30 -7.74 -14.91
CA ARG A 103 -11.39 -6.79 -15.23
C ARG A 103 -11.92 -6.11 -13.96
N ALA A 104 -11.01 -5.74 -13.04
CA ALA A 104 -11.37 -5.14 -11.78
C ALA A 104 -12.05 -3.78 -11.99
N GLU A 105 -13.27 -3.62 -11.48
CA GLU A 105 -14.04 -2.37 -11.55
C GLU A 105 -13.64 -1.40 -10.44
N GLN A 106 -13.23 -1.93 -9.28
CA GLN A 106 -12.83 -1.14 -8.11
C GLN A 106 -11.48 -1.59 -7.59
N VAL A 107 -10.59 -0.63 -7.35
CA VAL A 107 -9.22 -0.88 -6.87
C VAL A 107 -8.97 -0.04 -5.63
N PRO A 108 -8.80 -0.67 -4.44
CA PRO A 108 -8.39 0.03 -3.24
C PRO A 108 -6.96 0.57 -3.40
N VAL A 109 -6.81 1.89 -3.35
CA VAL A 109 -5.51 2.55 -3.52
C VAL A 109 -5.34 3.71 -2.55
N GLY A 110 -4.09 4.03 -2.22
CA GLY A 110 -3.72 5.29 -1.60
C GLY A 110 -3.63 6.42 -2.64
N ASP A 111 -3.59 7.66 -2.15
CA ASP A 111 -3.52 8.86 -3.02
C ASP A 111 -2.30 8.83 -3.95
N ASP A 112 -1.19 8.24 -3.52
CA ASP A 112 0.04 8.09 -4.29
C ASP A 112 -0.06 7.11 -5.48
N GLN A 113 -1.13 6.31 -5.55
CA GLN A 113 -1.39 5.36 -6.63
C GLN A 113 -2.45 5.84 -7.63
N LEU A 114 -3.07 7.00 -7.41
CA LEU A 114 -4.11 7.52 -8.30
C LEU A 114 -3.61 7.74 -9.73
N GLN A 115 -2.36 8.19 -9.89
CA GLN A 115 -1.77 8.40 -11.21
C GLN A 115 -1.57 7.08 -11.97
N HIS A 116 -1.18 6.01 -11.27
CA HIS A 116 -1.06 4.68 -11.87
C HIS A 116 -2.42 4.14 -12.32
N LEU A 117 -3.46 4.38 -11.51
CA LEU A 117 -4.81 3.95 -11.85
C LEU A 117 -5.36 4.72 -13.06
N GLU A 118 -5.04 6.03 -13.18
CA GLU A 118 -5.38 6.79 -14.38
C GLU A 118 -4.65 6.27 -15.62
N LEU A 119 -3.39 5.89 -15.49
CA LEU A 119 -2.67 5.23 -16.58
C LEU A 119 -3.36 3.93 -17.00
N ALA A 120 -3.83 3.10 -16.06
CA ALA A 120 -4.58 1.89 -16.37
C ALA A 120 -5.85 2.18 -17.16
N ARG A 121 -6.58 3.28 -16.85
CA ARG A 121 -7.75 3.74 -17.64
C ARG A 121 -7.36 4.17 -19.05
N VAL A 122 -6.28 4.95 -19.17
CA VAL A 122 -5.76 5.36 -20.49
C VAL A 122 -5.42 4.15 -21.34
N ILE A 123 -4.76 3.15 -20.77
CA ILE A 123 -4.41 1.90 -21.46
C ILE A 123 -5.68 1.14 -21.86
N ALA A 124 -6.65 0.99 -20.95
CA ALA A 124 -7.91 0.30 -21.24
C ALA A 124 -8.67 0.96 -22.40
N ARG A 125 -8.82 2.31 -22.37
CA ARG A 125 -9.46 3.05 -23.49
C ARG A 125 -8.75 2.84 -24.82
N ARG A 126 -7.43 2.89 -24.84
CA ARG A 126 -6.63 2.70 -26.07
C ARG A 126 -6.74 1.27 -26.60
N TRP A 127 -6.68 0.29 -25.70
CA TRP A 127 -6.86 -1.11 -26.05
C TRP A 127 -8.24 -1.34 -26.67
N ASN A 128 -9.30 -0.87 -26.01
CA ASN A 128 -10.68 -1.01 -26.50
C ASN A 128 -10.87 -0.32 -27.86
N ALA A 129 -10.33 0.87 -28.03
CA ALA A 129 -10.41 1.59 -29.31
C ALA A 129 -9.70 0.85 -30.46
N GLN A 130 -8.57 0.19 -30.18
CA GLN A 130 -7.77 -0.47 -31.21
C GLN A 130 -8.20 -1.92 -31.46
N PHE A 131 -8.55 -2.65 -30.40
CA PHE A 131 -8.78 -4.10 -30.45
C PHE A 131 -10.17 -4.54 -29.98
N GLY A 132 -10.98 -3.64 -29.42
CA GLY A 132 -12.28 -3.97 -28.85
C GLY A 132 -13.38 -4.27 -29.87
N GLY A 133 -13.18 -3.95 -31.14
CA GLY A 133 -14.20 -4.22 -32.19
C GLY A 133 -15.53 -3.52 -31.92
N GLY A 134 -15.53 -2.38 -31.23
CA GLY A 134 -16.74 -1.64 -30.82
C GLY A 134 -17.31 -2.05 -29.46
N THR A 135 -16.61 -2.88 -28.71
CA THR A 135 -16.97 -3.28 -27.34
C THR A 135 -15.86 -2.91 -26.35
N ASP A 136 -16.26 -2.61 -25.11
CA ASP A 136 -15.31 -2.38 -24.01
C ASP A 136 -14.86 -3.73 -23.41
N VAL A 137 -13.77 -4.27 -23.96
CA VAL A 137 -13.18 -5.53 -23.49
C VAL A 137 -12.56 -5.35 -22.11
N LEU A 138 -11.86 -4.21 -21.88
CA LEU A 138 -11.24 -3.87 -20.62
C LEU A 138 -12.02 -2.74 -19.94
N PRO A 139 -12.60 -2.94 -18.74
CA PRO A 139 -13.30 -1.88 -18.02
C PRO A 139 -12.32 -0.82 -17.51
N GLU A 140 -12.79 0.41 -17.34
CA GLU A 140 -12.02 1.47 -16.68
C GLU A 140 -12.13 1.34 -15.14
N PRO A 141 -11.04 1.01 -14.45
CA PRO A 141 -11.08 0.80 -13.01
C PRO A 141 -11.32 2.10 -12.25
N GLN A 142 -12.12 2.03 -11.17
CA GLN A 142 -12.38 3.13 -10.26
C GLN A 142 -11.56 2.99 -8.98
N SER A 143 -11.07 4.12 -8.45
CA SER A 143 -10.36 4.12 -7.16
C SER A 143 -11.34 3.95 -6.00
N LEU A 144 -11.01 3.07 -5.06
CA LEU A 144 -11.65 3.00 -3.76
C LEU A 144 -10.66 3.55 -2.73
N LEU A 145 -10.92 4.79 -2.29
CA LEU A 145 -10.05 5.45 -1.31
C LEU A 145 -10.48 5.06 0.11
N THR A 146 -9.52 4.66 0.92
CA THR A 146 -9.76 4.37 2.33
C THR A 146 -9.83 5.66 3.16
N PRO A 147 -10.62 5.70 4.26
CA PRO A 147 -10.64 6.84 5.18
C PRO A 147 -9.25 7.15 5.78
N ALA A 148 -8.42 6.12 6.00
CA ALA A 148 -7.06 6.24 6.53
C ALA A 148 -6.04 6.45 5.40
N ARG A 149 -6.11 7.60 4.72
CA ARG A 149 -5.24 7.91 3.57
C ARG A 149 -3.76 8.00 3.91
N ARG A 150 -3.44 8.43 5.14
CA ARG A 150 -2.07 8.60 5.63
C ARG A 150 -2.01 8.25 7.11
N ILE A 151 -1.22 7.24 7.45
CA ILE A 151 -0.93 6.86 8.84
C ILE A 151 0.45 7.41 9.19
N LEU A 152 0.53 8.14 10.31
CA LEU A 152 1.81 8.62 10.85
C LEU A 152 2.53 7.48 11.56
N GLY A 153 3.85 7.50 11.49
CA GLY A 153 4.71 6.62 12.27
C GLY A 153 4.62 6.90 13.76
N LEU A 154 5.29 6.11 14.57
CA LEU A 154 5.28 6.25 16.03
C LEU A 154 5.84 7.59 16.52
N ASP A 155 6.65 8.25 15.69
CA ASP A 155 7.18 9.60 15.91
C ASP A 155 6.10 10.71 15.80
N GLY A 156 4.90 10.38 15.27
CA GLY A 156 3.80 11.31 15.06
C GLY A 156 4.07 12.42 14.02
N GLN A 157 5.15 12.33 13.24
CA GLN A 157 5.57 13.38 12.30
C GLN A 157 5.64 12.86 10.86
N ALA A 158 6.48 11.85 10.62
CA ALA A 158 6.65 11.27 9.29
C ALA A 158 5.55 10.25 8.98
N LYS A 159 5.29 10.01 7.69
CA LYS A 159 4.46 8.87 7.25
C LYS A 159 5.08 7.57 7.78
N MET A 160 4.25 6.65 8.27
CA MET A 160 4.69 5.31 8.67
C MET A 160 5.41 4.62 7.51
N SER A 161 6.65 4.21 7.72
CA SER A 161 7.48 3.60 6.68
C SER A 161 8.51 2.64 7.27
N LYS A 162 8.69 1.48 6.66
CA LYS A 162 9.74 0.52 7.04
C LYS A 162 11.14 1.12 6.94
N SER A 163 11.40 1.94 5.91
CA SER A 163 12.70 2.59 5.69
C SER A 163 13.07 3.63 6.76
N LEU A 164 12.07 4.17 7.48
CA LEU A 164 12.27 5.10 8.58
C LEU A 164 12.31 4.40 9.95
N GLY A 165 12.04 3.10 10.02
CA GLY A 165 12.01 2.36 11.28
C GLY A 165 10.90 2.79 12.26
N ASN A 166 9.92 3.57 11.81
CA ASN A 166 8.85 4.14 12.62
C ASN A 166 7.53 3.33 12.54
N THR A 167 7.63 2.03 12.25
CA THR A 167 6.50 1.11 12.03
C THR A 167 6.41 0.07 13.13
N ILE A 168 5.18 -0.45 13.31
CA ILE A 168 4.93 -1.72 13.97
C ILE A 168 4.58 -2.73 12.89
N GLY A 169 5.33 -3.84 12.84
CA GLY A 169 5.03 -4.95 11.95
C GLY A 169 3.95 -5.86 12.55
N ILE A 170 3.08 -6.40 11.70
CA ILE A 170 2.04 -7.36 12.14
C ILE A 170 2.67 -8.65 12.68
N LEU A 171 3.87 -8.99 12.22
CA LEU A 171 4.62 -10.18 12.63
C LEU A 171 5.72 -9.87 13.65
N ASP A 172 5.79 -8.65 14.17
CA ASP A 172 6.76 -8.29 15.21
C ASP A 172 6.44 -9.03 16.51
N ASP A 173 7.48 -9.46 17.24
CA ASP A 173 7.31 -10.03 18.57
C ASP A 173 6.66 -9.02 19.53
N PRO A 174 5.76 -9.45 20.44
CA PRO A 174 5.09 -8.53 21.37
C PRO A 174 6.04 -7.68 22.21
N GLU A 175 7.20 -8.20 22.61
CA GLU A 175 8.20 -7.41 23.35
C GLU A 175 8.83 -6.34 22.46
N GLU A 176 9.10 -6.65 21.18
CA GLU A 176 9.59 -5.67 20.21
C GLU A 176 8.53 -4.58 19.96
N VAL A 177 7.26 -4.95 19.82
CA VAL A 177 6.15 -4.01 19.70
C VAL A 177 6.10 -3.07 20.90
N TRP A 178 6.26 -3.62 22.12
CA TRP A 178 6.29 -2.82 23.34
C TRP A 178 7.45 -1.84 23.38
N GLN A 179 8.66 -2.26 22.98
CA GLN A 179 9.82 -1.39 22.92
C GLN A 179 9.64 -0.25 21.90
N LYS A 180 8.99 -0.52 20.77
CA LYS A 180 8.63 0.48 19.76
C LYS A 180 7.56 1.46 20.24
N LEU A 181 6.58 1.00 21.01
CA LEU A 181 5.49 1.85 21.53
C LEU A 181 5.91 2.76 22.68
N ARG A 182 6.86 2.35 23.52
CA ARG A 182 7.30 3.13 24.67
C ARG A 182 7.74 4.57 24.35
N PRO A 183 8.53 4.83 23.29
CA PRO A 183 8.93 6.17 22.88
C PRO A 183 7.93 6.85 21.96
N ALA A 184 6.77 6.22 21.66
CA ALA A 184 5.80 6.80 20.75
C ALA A 184 5.31 8.18 21.22
N MET A 185 5.11 9.08 20.27
CA MET A 185 4.67 10.43 20.57
C MET A 185 3.26 10.45 21.19
N THR A 186 3.18 10.97 22.39
CA THR A 186 1.94 11.21 23.11
C THR A 186 1.82 12.69 23.46
N ASP A 187 0.90 13.07 24.37
CA ASP A 187 0.78 14.44 24.83
C ASP A 187 2.01 14.85 25.67
N PRO A 188 2.86 15.78 25.22
CA PRO A 188 4.05 16.22 25.95
C PRO A 188 3.71 17.01 27.22
N ALA A 189 2.51 17.53 27.37
CA ALA A 189 2.06 18.21 28.58
C ALA A 189 1.76 17.26 29.74
N ARG A 190 1.47 15.99 29.43
CA ARG A 190 1.23 14.92 30.41
C ARG A 190 2.54 14.36 30.95
N LYS A 191 3.00 14.83 32.10
CA LYS A 191 4.26 14.42 32.73
C LYS A 191 4.12 13.24 33.69
N THR A 192 2.95 13.10 34.29
CA THR A 192 2.67 12.02 35.26
C THR A 192 1.37 11.29 34.89
N LYS A 193 1.17 10.10 35.48
CA LYS A 193 -0.07 9.32 35.32
C LYS A 193 -1.32 10.04 35.85
N LYS A 194 -1.11 11.03 36.77
CA LYS A 194 -2.22 11.79 37.36
C LYS A 194 -2.61 13.04 36.56
N ASP A 195 -1.84 13.40 35.56
CA ASP A 195 -2.14 14.55 34.72
C ASP A 195 -3.17 14.17 33.66
N PRO A 196 -4.22 14.97 33.44
CA PRO A 196 -5.11 14.78 32.32
C PRO A 196 -4.35 14.93 31.00
N GLY A 197 -4.63 14.06 30.03
CA GLY A 197 -4.01 14.13 28.72
C GLY A 197 -4.95 14.75 27.67
N ASN A 198 -4.34 15.24 26.60
CA ASN A 198 -5.07 15.66 25.41
C ASN A 198 -4.96 14.59 24.31
N PRO A 199 -6.02 13.80 24.06
CA PRO A 199 -5.99 12.78 23.03
C PRO A 199 -5.83 13.34 21.61
N ASP A 200 -6.24 14.62 21.38
CA ASP A 200 -6.25 15.18 20.02
C ASP A 200 -4.84 15.47 19.46
N ILE A 201 -3.82 15.55 20.33
CA ILE A 201 -2.42 15.69 19.95
C ILE A 201 -1.61 14.40 20.16
N CYS A 202 -2.24 13.34 20.63
CA CYS A 202 -1.62 12.05 20.90
C CYS A 202 -1.63 11.16 19.66
N ASN A 203 -0.46 10.79 19.15
CA ASN A 203 -0.36 9.92 17.98
C ASN A 203 -0.86 8.49 18.28
N VAL A 204 -0.65 7.97 19.49
CA VAL A 204 -1.20 6.67 19.89
C VAL A 204 -2.74 6.68 19.85
N TYR A 205 -3.37 7.77 20.26
CA TYR A 205 -4.83 7.92 20.10
C TYR A 205 -5.25 8.00 18.64
N THR A 206 -4.45 8.62 17.77
CA THR A 206 -4.69 8.64 16.32
C THR A 206 -4.66 7.22 15.74
N LEU A 207 -3.74 6.36 16.19
CA LEU A 207 -3.75 4.95 15.81
C LEU A 207 -5.02 4.23 16.29
N HIS A 208 -5.49 4.50 17.52
CA HIS A 208 -6.78 3.95 17.98
C HIS A 208 -7.94 4.35 17.06
N LYS A 209 -7.99 5.59 16.56
CA LYS A 209 -9.03 6.04 15.61
C LYS A 209 -9.05 5.22 14.31
N HIS A 210 -7.92 4.66 13.90
CA HIS A 210 -7.81 3.87 12.67
C HIS A 210 -8.04 2.36 12.87
N PHE A 211 -7.69 1.83 14.04
CA PHE A 211 -7.60 0.38 14.24
C PHE A 211 -8.49 -0.17 15.35
N SER A 212 -9.11 0.67 16.18
CA SER A 212 -9.95 0.21 17.28
C SER A 212 -11.43 0.40 16.99
N PRO A 213 -12.31 -0.42 17.61
CA PRO A 213 -13.75 -0.19 17.55
C PRO A 213 -14.13 1.20 18.09
N PRO A 214 -15.21 1.84 17.58
CA PRO A 214 -15.61 3.19 17.97
C PRO A 214 -15.79 3.37 19.48
N GLU A 215 -16.36 2.39 20.16
CA GLU A 215 -16.56 2.38 21.62
C GLU A 215 -15.23 2.44 22.38
N THR A 216 -14.20 1.71 21.91
CA THR A 216 -12.86 1.75 22.49
C THR A 216 -12.23 3.12 22.30
N VAL A 217 -12.39 3.74 21.13
CA VAL A 217 -11.88 5.09 20.85
C VAL A 217 -12.47 6.12 21.82
N VAL A 218 -13.80 6.05 22.05
CA VAL A 218 -14.50 6.95 22.98
C VAL A 218 -14.00 6.73 24.42
N GLU A 219 -13.86 5.46 24.84
CA GLU A 219 -13.38 5.12 26.18
C GLU A 219 -11.93 5.59 26.40
N VAL A 220 -11.03 5.36 25.45
CA VAL A 220 -9.64 5.82 25.52
C VAL A 220 -9.58 7.33 25.68
N ALA A 221 -10.37 8.08 24.91
CA ALA A 221 -10.42 9.55 25.03
C ALA A 221 -10.91 10.01 26.41
N ARG A 222 -11.97 9.38 26.91
CA ARG A 222 -12.52 9.67 28.24
C ARG A 222 -11.50 9.43 29.35
N LYS A 223 -10.90 8.25 29.36
CA LYS A 223 -9.86 7.88 30.35
C LYS A 223 -8.62 8.77 30.28
N CYS A 224 -8.20 9.13 29.06
CA CYS A 224 -7.07 10.03 28.87
C CYS A 224 -7.34 11.40 29.47
N ARG A 225 -8.50 12.01 29.22
CA ARG A 225 -8.89 13.30 29.78
C ARG A 225 -9.14 13.25 31.29
N GLY A 226 -9.60 12.11 31.80
CA GLY A 226 -9.84 11.88 33.23
C GLY A 226 -8.61 11.46 34.04
N ALA A 227 -7.44 11.30 33.41
CA ALA A 227 -6.24 10.71 34.05
C ALA A 227 -6.47 9.34 34.70
N GLU A 228 -7.32 8.50 34.09
CA GLU A 228 -7.77 7.19 34.61
C GLU A 228 -6.87 6.03 34.13
N TRP A 229 -5.54 6.21 34.08
CA TRP A 229 -4.58 5.20 33.61
C TRP A 229 -3.56 4.82 34.67
#